data_098a251c15da68d76b33e5e9aa6e8973
#
_entry.id   098a251c15da68d76b33e5e9aa6e8973
#
_cell.length_a   1.000
_cell.length_b   1.000
_cell.length_c   1.000
_cell.angle_alpha   90.00
_cell.angle_beta   90.00
_cell.angle_gamma   90.00
#
_symmetry.space_group_name_H-M   'P 1'
#
loop_
_entity.id
_entity.type
_entity.pdbx_description
1 polymer ?
#
loop_
_entity_poly.entity_id
_entity_poly.type
_entity_poly.pdbx_seq_one_letter_code
_entity_poly.pdbx_strand_id
1 'polypeptide(L)'
;MKRTVAECSMKDVDRLPAWEIDGVIYAHPQHSPEARAALSRLAVLDIPLVVIDPGDNAEICARSKDIALVRTEPDSIGEMAAQCFLSQGSCRSYGYVPDVLDREWSRLRGNAFDAALRSHGAECRFFRPSAFAINDFSEICAWLRPLPKPAGILAAYDDRALTVIEACAAEGLSIPRDVSLLSVDDDELLCENCIPALSSIRPDHERSGYVAGAMLSSLMRDGSVKPHITCLTAKLITHRSSTLTASPSGRLVQSALAFIRKNSRRAIGPKDVAAHLGVSRPLIDLRFRELLKTSVGRTIEEERMNAVCAELSSGHYTITEIADRCGYSDATQLMHCFKRHFATTMREWRNAHLSMARPRP
;
A
#
# COMPACT_ATOMS: atom_id res chain seq x y z
N MET A 1 1.21 -14.38 -28.44
CA MET A 1 1.68 -13.02 -28.80
C MET A 1 2.58 -12.53 -27.67
N LYS A 2 3.83 -12.19 -27.92
CA LYS A 2 4.72 -11.61 -26.89
C LYS A 2 4.32 -10.14 -26.70
N ARG A 3 3.87 -9.78 -25.51
CA ARG A 3 3.60 -8.39 -25.15
C ARG A 3 4.87 -7.77 -24.58
N THR A 4 5.24 -6.62 -25.07
CA THR A 4 6.34 -5.82 -24.54
C THR A 4 5.74 -4.68 -23.74
N VAL A 5 6.17 -4.51 -22.48
CA VAL A 5 5.77 -3.38 -21.63
C VAL A 5 6.96 -2.43 -21.58
N ALA A 6 6.73 -1.15 -21.83
CA ALA A 6 7.72 -0.09 -21.66
C ALA A 6 7.16 0.95 -20.68
N GLU A 7 7.96 1.39 -19.75
CA GLU A 7 7.66 2.52 -18.88
C GLU A 7 8.08 3.81 -19.57
N CYS A 8 7.21 4.82 -19.55
CA CYS A 8 7.49 6.12 -20.14
C CYS A 8 7.06 7.25 -19.21
N SER A 9 7.65 8.41 -19.38
CA SER A 9 7.34 9.59 -18.60
C SER A 9 6.17 10.37 -19.20
N MET A 10 5.57 11.28 -18.43
CA MET A 10 4.53 12.19 -18.93
C MET A 10 4.97 13.06 -20.11
N LYS A 11 6.28 13.32 -20.26
CA LYS A 11 6.85 14.08 -21.37
C LYS A 11 6.80 13.33 -22.69
N ASP A 12 6.66 12.00 -22.63
CA ASP A 12 6.66 11.14 -23.82
C ASP A 12 5.26 10.92 -24.40
N VAL A 13 4.19 11.45 -23.75
CA VAL A 13 2.79 11.24 -24.15
C VAL A 13 2.57 11.64 -25.63
N ASP A 14 3.17 12.73 -26.09
CA ASP A 14 3.02 13.21 -27.48
C ASP A 14 3.74 12.32 -28.50
N ARG A 15 4.63 11.45 -28.04
CA ARG A 15 5.41 10.49 -28.89
C ARG A 15 4.73 9.12 -28.99
N LEU A 16 3.79 8.80 -28.11
CA LEU A 16 3.14 7.50 -28.04
C LEU A 16 2.51 7.04 -29.37
N PRO A 17 1.83 7.93 -30.16
CA PRO A 17 1.30 7.52 -31.45
C PRO A 17 2.39 7.05 -32.44
N ALA A 18 3.59 7.64 -32.36
CA ALA A 18 4.73 7.26 -33.21
C ALA A 18 5.39 5.93 -32.78
N TRP A 19 5.07 5.41 -31.60
CA TRP A 19 5.61 4.16 -31.07
C TRP A 19 4.74 2.94 -31.39
N GLU A 20 3.64 3.12 -32.13
CA GLU A 20 2.70 2.06 -32.52
C GLU A 20 2.29 1.18 -31.33
N ILE A 21 1.93 1.84 -30.21
CA ILE A 21 1.54 1.15 -28.98
C ILE A 21 0.10 0.63 -29.08
N ASP A 22 -0.15 -0.53 -28.48
CA ASP A 22 -1.47 -1.17 -28.50
C ASP A 22 -2.39 -0.69 -27.36
N GLY A 23 -1.84 -0.09 -26.30
CA GLY A 23 -2.61 0.38 -25.16
C GLY A 23 -1.75 0.98 -24.05
N VAL A 24 -2.38 1.70 -23.12
CA VAL A 24 -1.72 2.44 -22.04
C VAL A 24 -2.34 2.11 -20.70
N ILE A 25 -1.50 1.90 -19.68
CA ILE A 25 -1.88 2.00 -18.27
C ILE A 25 -1.28 3.30 -17.74
N TYR A 26 -2.15 4.21 -17.29
CA TYR A 26 -1.74 5.47 -16.69
C TYR A 26 -1.87 5.37 -15.17
N ALA A 27 -0.76 5.50 -14.48
CA ALA A 27 -0.69 5.59 -13.02
C ALA A 27 0.22 6.76 -12.66
N HIS A 28 -0.33 7.75 -11.98
CA HIS A 28 0.46 8.92 -11.58
C HIS A 28 0.11 9.33 -10.15
N PRO A 29 1.05 9.21 -9.21
CA PRO A 29 0.80 9.47 -7.80
C PRO A 29 0.58 10.96 -7.48
N GLN A 30 1.05 11.86 -8.35
CA GLN A 30 0.94 13.29 -8.14
C GLN A 30 -0.12 13.89 -9.08
N HIS A 31 -1.15 14.51 -8.48
CA HIS A 31 -2.17 15.25 -9.20
C HIS A 31 -1.67 16.67 -9.54
N SER A 32 -0.66 16.74 -10.40
CA SER A 32 -0.12 18.02 -10.88
C SER A 32 -0.87 18.50 -12.14
N PRO A 33 -0.77 19.80 -12.48
CA PRO A 33 -1.29 20.30 -13.76
C PRO A 33 -0.73 19.54 -14.97
N GLU A 34 0.52 19.11 -14.90
CA GLU A 34 1.19 18.34 -15.95
C GLU A 34 0.57 16.94 -16.08
N ALA A 35 0.28 16.27 -14.95
CA ALA A 35 -0.41 14.98 -14.92
C ALA A 35 -1.82 15.08 -15.53
N ARG A 36 -2.55 16.14 -15.17
CA ARG A 36 -3.87 16.42 -15.76
C ARG A 36 -3.79 16.66 -17.27
N ALA A 37 -2.81 17.45 -17.71
CA ALA A 37 -2.59 17.71 -19.12
C ALA A 37 -2.19 16.44 -19.89
N ALA A 38 -1.32 15.59 -19.31
CA ALA A 38 -0.94 14.31 -19.91
C ALA A 38 -2.15 13.37 -20.04
N LEU A 39 -2.96 13.24 -18.99
CA LEU A 39 -4.18 12.42 -19.03
C LEU A 39 -5.20 12.96 -20.04
N SER A 40 -5.37 14.27 -20.14
CA SER A 40 -6.25 14.89 -21.13
C SER A 40 -5.82 14.59 -22.56
N ARG A 41 -4.51 14.54 -22.83
CA ARG A 41 -3.94 14.16 -24.12
C ARG A 41 -4.12 12.68 -24.41
N LEU A 42 -3.88 11.81 -23.41
CA LEU A 42 -4.13 10.37 -23.54
C LEU A 42 -5.60 10.05 -23.83
N ALA A 43 -6.51 10.76 -23.18
CA ALA A 43 -7.95 10.51 -23.30
C ALA A 43 -8.54 10.83 -24.68
N VAL A 44 -7.83 11.57 -25.53
CA VAL A 44 -8.25 11.87 -26.92
C VAL A 44 -7.54 11.01 -27.96
N LEU A 45 -6.58 10.18 -27.54
CA LEU A 45 -5.97 9.20 -28.44
C LEU A 45 -6.92 8.01 -28.58
N ASP A 46 -7.05 7.51 -29.80
CA ASP A 46 -7.82 6.29 -30.10
C ASP A 46 -7.01 5.04 -29.73
N ILE A 47 -6.63 4.96 -28.45
CA ILE A 47 -5.79 3.88 -27.89
C ILE A 47 -6.45 3.41 -26.58
N PRO A 48 -6.62 2.09 -26.39
CA PRO A 48 -7.12 1.54 -25.12
C PRO A 48 -6.37 2.08 -23.91
N LEU A 49 -7.08 2.66 -22.94
CA LEU A 49 -6.53 3.32 -21.77
C LEU A 49 -7.14 2.78 -20.49
N VAL A 50 -6.28 2.42 -19.54
CA VAL A 50 -6.68 2.13 -18.15
C VAL A 50 -6.00 3.13 -17.23
N VAL A 51 -6.77 3.75 -16.34
CA VAL A 51 -6.27 4.74 -15.38
C VAL A 51 -6.39 4.17 -13.98
N ILE A 52 -5.29 4.21 -13.23
CA ILE A 52 -5.25 3.82 -11.82
C ILE A 52 -5.32 5.07 -10.96
N ASP A 53 -6.27 5.09 -10.00
CA ASP A 53 -6.51 6.16 -9.03
C ASP A 53 -6.52 7.58 -9.67
N PRO A 54 -7.48 7.87 -10.56
CA PRO A 54 -7.53 9.14 -11.30
C PRO A 54 -7.70 10.37 -10.40
N GLY A 55 -8.16 10.22 -9.15
CA GLY A 55 -8.43 11.32 -8.22
C GLY A 55 -9.33 12.38 -8.85
N ASP A 56 -8.94 13.65 -8.70
CA ASP A 56 -9.68 14.82 -9.24
C ASP A 56 -9.77 14.83 -10.78
N ASN A 57 -9.09 13.91 -11.46
CA ASN A 57 -9.14 13.77 -12.92
C ASN A 57 -10.20 12.79 -13.42
N ALA A 58 -11.05 12.26 -12.54
CA ALA A 58 -12.10 11.30 -12.89
C ALA A 58 -13.06 11.82 -13.96
N GLU A 59 -13.31 13.13 -14.01
CA GLU A 59 -14.12 13.77 -15.04
C GLU A 59 -13.56 13.60 -16.45
N ILE A 60 -12.22 13.61 -16.60
CA ILE A 60 -11.56 13.40 -17.90
C ILE A 60 -11.85 11.98 -18.37
N CYS A 61 -11.76 11.02 -17.46
CA CYS A 61 -12.02 9.62 -17.76
C CYS A 61 -13.49 9.35 -18.10
N ALA A 62 -14.43 10.07 -17.49
CA ALA A 62 -15.86 9.90 -17.73
C ALA A 62 -16.32 10.34 -19.13
N ARG A 63 -15.50 11.08 -19.87
CA ARG A 63 -15.81 11.60 -21.21
C ARG A 63 -15.64 10.57 -22.32
N SER A 64 -14.92 9.49 -22.08
CA SER A 64 -14.69 8.43 -23.08
C SER A 64 -15.16 7.07 -22.55
N LYS A 65 -15.86 6.31 -23.42
CA LYS A 65 -16.30 4.94 -23.11
C LYS A 65 -15.16 3.92 -23.16
N ASP A 66 -14.02 4.32 -23.70
CA ASP A 66 -12.86 3.44 -23.94
C ASP A 66 -11.82 3.54 -22.83
N ILE A 67 -12.11 4.33 -21.77
CA ILE A 67 -11.25 4.48 -20.61
C ILE A 67 -11.80 3.63 -19.46
N ALA A 68 -10.99 2.67 -19.01
CA ALA A 68 -11.32 1.88 -17.83
C ALA A 68 -10.57 2.39 -16.58
N LEU A 69 -11.16 2.22 -15.41
CA LEU A 69 -10.64 2.74 -14.15
C LEU A 69 -10.41 1.63 -13.14
N VAL A 70 -9.28 1.72 -12.45
CA VAL A 70 -9.02 0.99 -11.20
C VAL A 70 -8.89 2.02 -10.09
N ARG A 71 -9.62 1.83 -8.98
CA ARG A 71 -9.64 2.77 -7.85
C ARG A 71 -9.39 2.06 -6.54
N THR A 72 -8.65 2.71 -5.65
CA THR A 72 -8.62 2.33 -4.24
C THR A 72 -9.86 2.91 -3.55
N GLU A 73 -10.57 2.08 -2.81
CA GLU A 73 -11.81 2.42 -2.15
C GLU A 73 -11.56 3.24 -0.87
N PRO A 74 -11.96 4.52 -0.79
CA PRO A 74 -11.69 5.35 0.37
C PRO A 74 -12.32 4.81 1.65
N ASP A 75 -13.52 4.19 1.54
CA ASP A 75 -14.26 3.65 2.66
C ASP A 75 -13.47 2.54 3.37
N SER A 76 -12.81 1.67 2.62
CA SER A 76 -11.98 0.60 3.19
C SER A 76 -10.80 1.14 4.00
N ILE A 77 -10.22 2.27 3.58
CA ILE A 77 -9.14 2.96 4.30
C ILE A 77 -9.69 3.59 5.58
N GLY A 78 -10.81 4.30 5.48
CA GLY A 78 -11.47 4.95 6.62
C GLY A 78 -11.88 3.96 7.69
N GLU A 79 -12.53 2.87 7.31
CA GLU A 79 -12.94 1.79 8.21
C GLU A 79 -11.75 1.13 8.91
N MET A 80 -10.70 0.81 8.14
CA MET A 80 -9.50 0.19 8.67
C MET A 80 -8.78 1.10 9.67
N ALA A 81 -8.71 2.41 9.41
CA ALA A 81 -8.15 3.40 10.32
C ALA A 81 -8.99 3.52 11.60
N ALA A 82 -10.32 3.61 11.47
CA ALA A 82 -11.22 3.70 12.61
C ALA A 82 -11.12 2.46 13.50
N GLN A 83 -11.15 1.27 12.93
CA GLN A 83 -10.96 0.01 13.65
C GLN A 83 -9.61 -0.07 14.35
N CYS A 84 -8.53 0.40 13.72
CA CYS A 84 -7.21 0.47 14.32
C CYS A 84 -7.24 1.28 15.62
N PHE A 85 -7.78 2.49 15.60
CA PHE A 85 -7.81 3.36 16.79
C PHE A 85 -8.83 2.92 17.82
N LEU A 86 -10.03 2.51 17.42
CA LEU A 86 -11.09 2.05 18.33
C LEU A 86 -10.66 0.78 19.07
N SER A 87 -9.98 -0.15 18.39
CA SER A 87 -9.46 -1.37 19.02
C SER A 87 -8.40 -1.10 20.10
N GLN A 88 -7.73 0.05 20.03
CA GLN A 88 -6.78 0.47 21.06
C GLN A 88 -7.50 0.78 22.41
N GLY A 89 -8.74 1.24 22.37
CA GLY A 89 -9.56 1.50 23.55
C GLY A 89 -9.09 2.65 24.44
N SER A 90 -8.00 3.32 24.07
CA SER A 90 -7.35 4.37 24.87
C SER A 90 -7.53 5.78 24.33
N CYS A 91 -7.87 5.93 23.04
CA CYS A 91 -8.02 7.24 22.40
C CYS A 91 -9.23 7.97 22.95
N ARG A 92 -9.02 9.25 23.32
CA ARG A 92 -10.05 10.17 23.82
C ARG A 92 -10.53 11.13 22.74
N SER A 93 -9.80 11.25 21.65
CA SER A 93 -10.16 12.02 20.47
C SER A 93 -9.58 11.41 19.21
N TYR A 94 -10.16 11.76 18.08
CA TYR A 94 -9.71 11.33 16.76
C TYR A 94 -9.56 12.53 15.86
N GLY A 95 -8.56 12.49 14.98
CA GLY A 95 -8.30 13.58 14.07
C GLY A 95 -7.82 13.12 12.71
N TYR A 96 -8.06 13.94 11.71
CA TYR A 96 -7.60 13.74 10.35
C TYR A 96 -6.78 14.93 9.87
N VAL A 97 -5.59 14.66 9.35
CA VAL A 97 -4.72 15.66 8.73
C VAL A 97 -4.73 15.44 7.22
N PRO A 98 -5.42 16.32 6.46
CA PRO A 98 -5.62 16.15 5.03
C PRO A 98 -4.35 16.44 4.22
N ASP A 99 -4.43 16.18 2.93
CA ASP A 99 -3.48 16.65 1.94
C ASP A 99 -3.38 18.18 1.91
N VAL A 100 -2.20 18.69 1.65
CA VAL A 100 -1.90 20.15 1.64
C VAL A 100 -2.67 20.93 0.56
N LEU A 101 -3.07 20.25 -0.52
CA LEU A 101 -3.80 20.85 -1.64
C LEU A 101 -5.32 20.59 -1.60
N ASP A 102 -5.83 20.05 -0.49
CA ASP A 102 -7.26 19.70 -0.30
C ASP A 102 -7.87 18.89 -1.47
N ARG A 103 -7.14 17.91 -1.95
CA ARG A 103 -7.56 17.07 -3.08
C ARG A 103 -8.75 16.20 -2.73
N GLU A 104 -9.58 15.88 -3.73
CA GLU A 104 -10.81 15.09 -3.56
C GLU A 104 -10.55 13.74 -2.87
N TRP A 105 -9.54 13.00 -3.30
CA TRP A 105 -9.23 11.70 -2.71
C TRP A 105 -8.92 11.79 -1.19
N SER A 106 -8.28 12.89 -0.76
CA SER A 106 -8.00 13.14 0.66
C SER A 106 -9.28 13.48 1.42
N ARG A 107 -10.17 14.30 0.85
CA ARG A 107 -11.48 14.58 1.45
C ARG A 107 -12.32 13.30 1.58
N LEU A 108 -12.36 12.46 0.55
CA LEU A 108 -13.08 11.18 0.58
C LEU A 108 -12.53 10.26 1.68
N ARG A 109 -11.21 10.14 1.80
CA ARG A 109 -10.54 9.36 2.84
C ARG A 109 -10.87 9.85 4.25
N GLY A 110 -10.80 11.16 4.47
CA GLY A 110 -11.17 11.77 5.77
C GLY A 110 -12.65 11.61 6.11
N ASN A 111 -13.53 11.77 5.13
CA ASN A 111 -14.98 11.57 5.32
C ASN A 111 -15.32 10.11 5.64
N ALA A 112 -14.68 9.16 4.96
CA ALA A 112 -14.83 7.74 5.24
C ALA A 112 -14.37 7.38 6.67
N PHE A 113 -13.25 7.96 7.11
CA PHE A 113 -12.77 7.81 8.48
C PHE A 113 -13.75 8.37 9.52
N ASP A 114 -14.27 9.58 9.31
CA ASP A 114 -15.28 10.18 10.20
C ASP A 114 -16.58 9.37 10.21
N ALA A 115 -17.06 8.91 9.04
CA ALA A 115 -18.25 8.07 8.95
C ALA A 115 -18.09 6.76 9.74
N ALA A 116 -16.92 6.11 9.60
CA ALA A 116 -16.61 4.89 10.35
C ALA A 116 -16.51 5.14 11.86
N LEU A 117 -15.96 6.26 12.31
CA LEU A 117 -15.94 6.64 13.72
C LEU A 117 -17.35 6.92 14.24
N ARG A 118 -18.19 7.66 13.50
CA ARG A 118 -19.57 7.99 13.88
C ARG A 118 -20.44 6.75 14.06
N SER A 119 -20.24 5.72 13.28
CA SER A 119 -20.96 4.45 13.44
C SER A 119 -20.67 3.77 14.80
N HIS A 120 -19.59 4.20 15.47
CA HIS A 120 -19.19 3.74 16.81
C HIS A 120 -19.35 4.83 17.89
N GLY A 121 -20.09 5.91 17.61
CA GLY A 121 -20.36 6.99 18.56
C GLY A 121 -19.20 7.94 18.82
N ALA A 122 -18.20 7.97 17.92
CA ALA A 122 -17.06 8.89 17.98
C ALA A 122 -17.08 9.88 16.81
N GLU A 123 -16.31 10.96 16.91
CA GLU A 123 -16.23 12.00 15.88
C GLU A 123 -14.77 12.30 15.51
N CYS A 124 -14.54 12.62 14.24
CA CYS A 124 -13.25 13.06 13.75
C CYS A 124 -13.12 14.59 13.79
N ARG A 125 -12.01 15.10 14.31
CA ARG A 125 -11.62 16.51 14.22
C ARG A 125 -10.70 16.71 13.04
N PHE A 126 -11.19 17.40 12.00
CA PHE A 126 -10.40 17.69 10.83
C PHE A 126 -9.42 18.85 11.09
N PHE A 127 -8.16 18.64 10.76
CA PHE A 127 -7.26 19.77 10.60
C PHE A 127 -7.68 20.57 9.36
N ARG A 128 -7.79 21.89 9.52
CA ARG A 128 -8.17 22.81 8.45
C ARG A 128 -7.18 23.97 8.45
N PRO A 129 -6.22 24.00 7.52
CA PRO A 129 -5.28 25.12 7.43
C PRO A 129 -6.01 26.41 7.03
N SER A 130 -5.54 27.54 7.52
CA SER A 130 -6.09 28.87 7.23
C SER A 130 -5.87 29.31 5.77
N ALA A 131 -4.81 28.81 5.15
CA ALA A 131 -4.54 28.93 3.72
C ALA A 131 -3.88 27.63 3.26
N PHE A 132 -4.09 27.23 2.01
CA PHE A 132 -3.41 26.06 1.42
C PHE A 132 -1.92 26.37 1.24
N ALA A 133 -1.23 26.50 2.36
CA ALA A 133 0.20 26.75 2.40
C ALA A 133 0.93 25.40 2.41
N ILE A 134 1.95 25.30 1.59
CA ILE A 134 2.89 24.16 1.57
C ILE A 134 3.53 23.96 2.96
N ASN A 135 3.56 25.00 3.80
CA ASN A 135 4.10 24.96 5.15
C ASN A 135 3.04 25.38 6.18
N ASP A 136 2.25 24.41 6.63
CA ASP A 136 1.24 24.56 7.68
C ASP A 136 1.68 23.97 9.03
N PHE A 137 2.97 23.77 9.23
CA PHE A 137 3.57 23.16 10.42
C PHE A 137 3.10 23.82 11.73
N SER A 138 3.17 25.16 11.81
CA SER A 138 2.76 25.90 13.02
C SER A 138 1.26 25.77 13.31
N GLU A 139 0.43 25.65 12.28
CA GLU A 139 -1.01 25.43 12.41
C GLU A 139 -1.33 24.02 12.90
N ILE A 140 -0.58 23.00 12.44
CA ILE A 140 -0.69 21.63 12.95
C ILE A 140 -0.31 21.60 14.43
N CYS A 141 0.77 22.26 14.85
CA CYS A 141 1.14 22.39 16.25
C CYS A 141 -0.01 22.99 17.09
N ALA A 142 -0.57 24.10 16.64
CA ALA A 142 -1.69 24.77 17.33
C ALA A 142 -2.95 23.90 17.38
N TRP A 143 -3.22 23.13 16.33
CA TRP A 143 -4.37 22.21 16.26
C TRP A 143 -4.19 20.98 17.15
N LEU A 144 -2.97 20.46 17.27
CA LEU A 144 -2.68 19.29 18.12
C LEU A 144 -2.83 19.58 19.61
N ARG A 145 -2.48 20.80 20.08
CA ARG A 145 -2.48 21.16 21.50
C ARG A 145 -3.81 20.89 22.23
N PRO A 146 -4.96 21.40 21.74
CA PRO A 146 -6.25 21.28 22.46
C PRO A 146 -6.90 19.91 22.32
N LEU A 147 -6.37 19.00 21.48
CA LEU A 147 -6.96 17.68 21.34
C LEU A 147 -6.86 16.90 22.65
N PRO A 148 -7.94 16.29 23.16
CA PRO A 148 -7.87 15.36 24.29
C PRO A 148 -6.92 14.21 24.00
N LYS A 149 -6.01 13.92 24.94
CA LYS A 149 -4.99 12.85 24.79
C LYS A 149 -5.40 11.59 25.58
N PRO A 150 -5.04 10.39 25.10
CA PRO A 150 -4.41 10.07 23.82
C PRO A 150 -5.30 10.38 22.62
N ALA A 151 -4.71 10.90 21.54
CA ALA A 151 -5.42 11.21 20.31
C ALA A 151 -5.02 10.21 19.19
N GLY A 152 -5.99 9.65 18.49
CA GLY A 152 -5.76 8.84 17.29
C GLY A 152 -5.78 9.74 16.04
N ILE A 153 -4.65 9.91 15.38
CA ILE A 153 -4.52 10.80 14.21
C ILE A 153 -4.26 9.97 12.94
N LEU A 154 -5.13 10.14 11.94
CA LEU A 154 -4.93 9.64 10.60
C LEU A 154 -4.37 10.77 9.73
N ALA A 155 -3.16 10.59 9.19
CA ALA A 155 -2.62 11.45 8.15
C ALA A 155 -3.00 10.94 6.76
N ALA A 156 -3.24 11.84 5.82
CA ALA A 156 -3.72 11.49 4.49
C ALA A 156 -2.78 10.55 3.73
N TYR A 157 -1.48 10.65 3.94
CA TYR A 157 -0.41 9.84 3.34
C TYR A 157 0.87 9.90 4.19
N ASP A 158 1.85 9.05 3.88
CA ASP A 158 3.03 8.85 4.73
C ASP A 158 3.88 10.13 4.89
N ASP A 159 4.17 10.83 3.81
CA ASP A 159 4.93 12.08 3.86
C ASP A 159 4.20 13.16 4.71
N ARG A 160 2.86 13.18 4.66
CA ARG A 160 2.05 14.06 5.50
C ARG A 160 2.17 13.73 7.00
N ALA A 161 2.33 12.45 7.31
CA ALA A 161 2.53 12.01 8.68
C ALA A 161 3.88 12.48 9.25
N LEU A 162 4.91 12.69 8.44
CA LEU A 162 6.19 13.26 8.90
C LEU A 162 5.99 14.64 9.51
N THR A 163 5.19 15.50 8.86
CA THR A 163 4.86 16.84 9.41
C THR A 163 4.16 16.73 10.77
N VAL A 164 3.31 15.71 10.96
CA VAL A 164 2.66 15.45 12.26
C VAL A 164 3.66 14.96 13.30
N ILE A 165 4.62 14.10 12.93
CA ILE A 165 5.70 13.63 13.82
C ILE A 165 6.53 14.83 14.29
N GLU A 166 6.95 15.69 13.39
CA GLU A 166 7.72 16.91 13.69
C GLU A 166 6.92 17.86 14.60
N ALA A 167 5.63 18.06 14.31
CA ALA A 167 4.76 18.90 15.14
C ALA A 167 4.57 18.31 16.55
N CYS A 168 4.42 17.01 16.69
CA CYS A 168 4.38 16.34 17.98
C CYS A 168 5.69 16.55 18.76
N ALA A 169 6.83 16.39 18.11
CA ALA A 169 8.13 16.62 18.74
C ALA A 169 8.30 18.07 19.23
N ALA A 170 7.90 19.07 18.42
CA ALA A 170 7.94 20.47 18.78
C ALA A 170 7.01 20.82 19.96
N GLU A 171 5.87 20.14 20.07
CA GLU A 171 4.88 20.31 21.15
C GLU A 171 5.17 19.43 22.38
N GLY A 172 6.26 18.66 22.40
CA GLY A 172 6.60 17.74 23.50
C GLY A 172 5.61 16.58 23.65
N LEU A 173 4.86 16.24 22.59
CA LEU A 173 3.91 15.14 22.58
C LEU A 173 4.62 13.85 22.17
N SER A 174 4.41 12.80 22.97
CA SER A 174 5.01 11.49 22.71
C SER A 174 4.13 10.66 21.77
N ILE A 175 4.71 10.13 20.68
CA ILE A 175 4.09 9.12 19.84
C ILE A 175 4.64 7.75 20.27
N PRO A 176 3.81 6.75 20.56
CA PRO A 176 2.35 6.69 20.40
C PRO A 176 1.55 7.03 21.67
N ARG A 177 2.18 7.45 22.76
CA ARG A 177 1.52 7.60 24.08
C ARG A 177 0.46 8.71 24.08
N ASP A 178 0.82 9.90 23.60
CA ASP A 178 -0.06 11.07 23.59
C ASP A 178 -0.80 11.20 22.25
N VAL A 179 -0.14 10.79 21.17
CA VAL A 179 -0.69 10.75 19.79
C VAL A 179 -0.38 9.40 19.18
N SER A 180 -1.41 8.60 18.91
CA SER A 180 -1.30 7.40 18.09
C SER A 180 -1.47 7.80 16.63
N LEU A 181 -0.42 7.63 15.81
CA LEU A 181 -0.37 8.13 14.43
C LEU A 181 -0.41 6.98 13.42
N LEU A 182 -1.34 7.08 12.47
CA LEU A 182 -1.50 6.17 11.34
C LEU A 182 -1.50 6.98 10.05
N SER A 183 -0.93 6.43 9.00
CA SER A 183 -0.92 7.02 7.66
C SER A 183 -1.40 6.04 6.60
N VAL A 184 -1.21 6.38 5.33
CA VAL A 184 -1.58 5.57 4.17
C VAL A 184 -0.45 5.62 3.17
N ASP A 185 -0.29 4.58 2.38
CA ASP A 185 0.58 4.23 1.26
C ASP A 185 1.61 3.16 1.61
N ASP A 186 2.11 3.12 2.86
CA ASP A 186 3.10 2.17 3.38
C ASP A 186 4.40 2.18 2.55
N ASP A 187 4.92 3.39 2.27
CA ASP A 187 6.26 3.57 1.73
C ASP A 187 7.28 3.04 2.75
N GLU A 188 7.84 1.88 2.46
CA GLU A 188 8.70 1.15 3.39
C GLU A 188 9.94 1.97 3.75
N LEU A 189 10.52 2.68 2.77
CA LEU A 189 11.71 3.50 2.99
C LEU A 189 11.42 4.66 3.95
N LEU A 190 10.30 5.33 3.77
CA LEU A 190 9.90 6.44 4.61
C LEU A 190 9.45 5.96 5.99
N CYS A 191 8.56 4.97 6.03
CA CYS A 191 7.94 4.49 7.26
C CYS A 191 8.92 3.83 8.23
N GLU A 192 10.00 3.21 7.73
CA GLU A 192 11.00 2.54 8.58
C GLU A 192 12.13 3.47 9.04
N ASN A 193 12.39 4.56 8.31
CA ASN A 193 13.48 5.48 8.63
C ASN A 193 13.06 6.72 9.44
N CYS A 194 11.75 6.92 9.71
CA CYS A 194 11.32 7.97 10.65
C CYS A 194 11.31 7.49 12.10
N ILE A 195 11.31 8.43 13.05
CA ILE A 195 11.31 8.17 14.49
C ILE A 195 10.12 8.90 15.13
N PRO A 196 9.13 8.18 15.70
CA PRO A 196 8.99 6.71 15.72
C PRO A 196 8.64 6.14 14.34
N ALA A 197 9.00 4.87 14.07
CA ALA A 197 8.67 4.21 12.81
C ALA A 197 7.14 4.22 12.58
N LEU A 198 6.73 4.63 11.37
CA LEU A 198 5.37 5.00 11.04
C LEU A 198 4.51 3.78 10.67
N SER A 199 3.40 3.59 11.36
CA SER A 199 2.36 2.65 10.99
C SER A 199 1.56 3.20 9.82
N SER A 200 1.31 2.39 8.81
CA SER A 200 0.64 2.84 7.60
C SER A 200 -0.31 1.79 7.03
N ILE A 201 -1.39 2.24 6.41
CA ILE A 201 -2.34 1.42 5.65
C ILE A 201 -1.76 1.23 4.26
N ARG A 202 -1.64 -0.03 3.84
CA ARG A 202 -1.15 -0.39 2.51
C ARG A 202 -2.31 -0.59 1.54
N PRO A 203 -2.47 0.24 0.51
CA PRO A 203 -3.32 -0.06 -0.64
C PRO A 203 -2.82 -1.31 -1.37
N ASP A 204 -3.69 -2.03 -2.08
CA ASP A 204 -3.27 -3.22 -2.82
C ASP A 204 -2.77 -2.86 -4.23
N HIS A 205 -1.61 -2.20 -4.29
CA HIS A 205 -0.99 -1.74 -5.55
C HIS A 205 -0.67 -2.89 -6.50
N GLU A 206 -0.26 -4.06 -5.99
CA GLU A 206 -0.03 -5.25 -6.81
C GLU A 206 -1.30 -5.68 -7.55
N ARG A 207 -2.40 -5.75 -6.81
CA ARG A 207 -3.70 -6.11 -7.38
C ARG A 207 -4.21 -5.04 -8.34
N SER A 208 -3.98 -3.75 -8.02
CA SER A 208 -4.31 -2.64 -8.92
C SER A 208 -3.61 -2.78 -10.27
N GLY A 209 -2.31 -3.05 -10.26
CA GLY A 209 -1.54 -3.29 -11.48
C GLY A 209 -2.01 -4.52 -12.25
N TYR A 210 -2.27 -5.64 -11.55
CA TYR A 210 -2.79 -6.86 -12.16
C TYR A 210 -4.17 -6.65 -12.82
N VAL A 211 -5.09 -6.02 -12.10
CA VAL A 211 -6.45 -5.71 -12.61
C VAL A 211 -6.36 -4.77 -13.79
N ALA A 212 -5.56 -3.72 -13.71
CA ALA A 212 -5.36 -2.79 -14.82
C ALA A 212 -4.82 -3.49 -16.08
N GLY A 213 -3.85 -4.40 -15.92
CA GLY A 213 -3.33 -5.20 -17.03
C GLY A 213 -4.36 -6.13 -17.65
N ALA A 214 -5.22 -6.76 -16.84
CA ALA A 214 -6.32 -7.59 -17.30
C ALA A 214 -7.38 -6.78 -18.06
N MET A 215 -7.76 -5.61 -17.52
CA MET A 215 -8.72 -4.69 -18.15
C MET A 215 -8.19 -4.18 -19.48
N LEU A 216 -6.91 -3.73 -19.53
CA LEU A 216 -6.28 -3.30 -20.77
C LEU A 216 -6.24 -4.41 -21.80
N SER A 217 -5.93 -5.63 -21.37
CA SER A 217 -5.93 -6.80 -22.28
C SER A 217 -7.29 -7.08 -22.89
N SER A 218 -8.38 -6.86 -22.15
CA SER A 218 -9.75 -7.01 -22.66
C SER A 218 -10.12 -5.87 -23.60
N LEU A 219 -9.77 -4.63 -23.28
CA LEU A 219 -9.97 -3.49 -24.18
C LEU A 219 -9.29 -3.69 -25.52
N MET A 220 -8.01 -4.13 -25.50
CA MET A 220 -7.24 -4.37 -26.72
C MET A 220 -7.76 -5.52 -27.58
N ARG A 221 -8.39 -6.53 -26.97
CA ARG A 221 -8.89 -7.72 -27.68
C ARG A 221 -10.32 -7.56 -28.14
N ASP A 222 -11.18 -7.06 -27.24
CA ASP A 222 -12.65 -7.10 -27.38
C ASP A 222 -13.24 -5.71 -27.60
N GLY A 223 -12.43 -4.65 -27.62
CA GLY A 223 -12.84 -3.25 -27.73
C GLY A 223 -13.67 -2.76 -26.53
N SER A 224 -13.85 -3.59 -25.50
CA SER A 224 -14.62 -3.22 -24.31
C SER A 224 -14.21 -4.03 -23.10
N VAL A 225 -14.49 -3.48 -21.92
CA VAL A 225 -14.32 -4.18 -20.63
C VAL A 225 -15.52 -3.91 -19.72
N LYS A 226 -15.95 -4.89 -18.96
CA LYS A 226 -17.01 -4.75 -17.95
C LYS A 226 -16.58 -5.44 -16.68
N PRO A 227 -16.68 -4.78 -15.49
CA PRO A 227 -17.09 -3.37 -15.33
C PRO A 227 -16.00 -2.39 -15.83
N HIS A 228 -16.38 -1.20 -16.24
CA HIS A 228 -15.43 -0.13 -16.62
C HIS A 228 -14.70 0.48 -15.41
N ILE A 229 -15.26 0.34 -14.23
CA ILE A 229 -14.67 0.80 -12.96
C ILE A 229 -14.55 -0.40 -12.04
N THR A 230 -13.36 -0.65 -11.54
CA THR A 230 -13.10 -1.66 -10.50
C THR A 230 -12.55 -0.96 -9.27
N CYS A 231 -13.24 -1.13 -8.13
CA CYS A 231 -12.78 -0.64 -6.84
C CYS A 231 -12.07 -1.74 -6.07
N LEU A 232 -10.96 -1.41 -5.43
CA LEU A 232 -10.15 -2.32 -4.63
C LEU A 232 -10.06 -1.82 -3.20
N THR A 233 -10.22 -2.71 -2.26
CA THR A 233 -10.06 -2.41 -0.83
C THR A 233 -8.59 -2.31 -0.46
N ALA A 234 -8.29 -1.58 0.62
CA ALA A 234 -6.96 -1.57 1.21
C ALA A 234 -6.56 -2.98 1.69
N LYS A 235 -5.27 -3.31 1.61
CA LYS A 235 -4.76 -4.66 1.85
C LYS A 235 -4.62 -4.97 3.34
N LEU A 236 -3.93 -4.11 4.07
CA LEU A 236 -3.63 -4.29 5.49
C LEU A 236 -3.07 -3.01 6.12
N ILE A 237 -2.94 -3.01 7.45
CA ILE A 237 -2.12 -2.04 8.17
C ILE A 237 -0.76 -2.68 8.48
N THR A 238 0.31 -2.03 8.05
CA THR A 238 1.63 -2.35 8.55
C THR A 238 1.85 -1.57 9.84
N HIS A 239 1.70 -2.25 10.96
CA HIS A 239 1.87 -1.64 12.26
C HIS A 239 3.36 -1.48 12.60
N ARG A 240 3.73 -0.29 13.08
CA ARG A 240 5.06 0.05 13.60
C ARG A 240 4.91 0.75 14.95
N SER A 241 5.90 1.52 15.36
CA SER A 241 5.90 2.12 16.71
C SER A 241 5.04 3.38 16.87
N SER A 242 4.49 3.94 15.80
CA SER A 242 3.67 5.15 15.87
C SER A 242 2.22 4.92 16.32
N THR A 243 1.73 3.67 16.35
CA THR A 243 0.42 3.33 16.87
C THR A 243 0.52 2.55 18.18
N LEU A 244 -0.42 2.79 19.10
CA LEU A 244 -0.60 1.92 20.25
C LEU A 244 -1.19 0.60 19.75
N THR A 245 -0.43 -0.47 19.95
CA THR A 245 -0.99 -1.82 19.79
C THR A 245 -1.74 -2.17 21.06
N ALA A 246 -3.03 -1.94 21.06
CA ALA A 246 -3.87 -1.94 22.26
C ALA A 246 -3.99 -3.29 22.95
N SER A 247 -3.92 -4.38 22.22
CA SER A 247 -4.08 -5.70 22.85
C SER A 247 -2.74 -6.44 22.95
N PRO A 248 -2.53 -7.20 24.02
CA PRO A 248 -1.40 -8.13 24.10
C PRO A 248 -1.32 -9.06 22.88
N SER A 249 -2.46 -9.41 22.31
CA SER A 249 -2.58 -10.22 21.09
C SER A 249 -2.06 -9.52 19.84
N GLY A 250 -2.36 -8.22 19.68
CA GLY A 250 -1.85 -7.41 18.56
C GLY A 250 -0.34 -7.27 18.63
N ARG A 251 0.22 -6.93 19.81
CA ARG A 251 1.68 -6.87 20.00
C ARG A 251 2.36 -8.19 19.70
N LEU A 252 1.74 -9.30 20.13
CA LEU A 252 2.26 -10.63 19.88
C LEU A 252 2.35 -10.94 18.38
N VAL A 253 1.29 -10.64 17.62
CA VAL A 253 1.23 -10.85 16.17
C VAL A 253 2.25 -9.96 15.46
N GLN A 254 2.40 -8.70 15.85
CA GLN A 254 3.40 -7.80 15.28
C GLN A 254 4.84 -8.31 15.50
N SER A 255 5.16 -8.70 16.72
CA SER A 255 6.48 -9.28 17.04
C SER A 255 6.74 -10.53 16.21
N ALA A 256 5.69 -11.36 15.99
CA ALA A 256 5.78 -12.52 15.11
C ALA A 256 6.08 -12.12 13.65
N LEU A 257 5.36 -11.15 13.10
CA LEU A 257 5.57 -10.67 11.73
C LEU A 257 6.97 -10.08 11.54
N ALA A 258 7.44 -9.27 12.49
CA ALA A 258 8.80 -8.73 12.48
C ALA A 258 9.87 -9.84 12.50
N PHE A 259 9.68 -10.86 13.34
CA PHE A 259 10.57 -12.01 13.37
C PHE A 259 10.57 -12.80 12.06
N ILE A 260 9.39 -13.05 11.49
CA ILE A 260 9.23 -13.78 10.21
C ILE A 260 9.94 -13.04 9.08
N ARG A 261 9.70 -11.72 8.91
CA ARG A 261 10.35 -10.89 7.90
C ARG A 261 11.87 -10.91 8.03
N LYS A 262 12.39 -10.66 9.24
CA LYS A 262 13.83 -10.66 9.52
C LYS A 262 14.48 -12.00 9.19
N ASN A 263 13.75 -13.10 9.31
CA ASN A 263 14.25 -14.45 9.10
C ASN A 263 13.66 -15.15 7.86
N SER A 264 13.03 -14.41 6.94
CA SER A 264 12.38 -14.95 5.74
C SER A 264 13.33 -15.74 4.82
N ARG A 265 14.62 -15.46 4.91
CA ARG A 265 15.68 -16.16 4.17
C ARG A 265 16.24 -17.39 4.89
N ARG A 266 15.70 -17.75 6.06
CA ARG A 266 16.13 -18.90 6.86
C ARG A 266 15.06 -19.98 6.86
N ALA A 267 15.46 -21.20 7.14
CA ALA A 267 14.56 -22.34 7.28
C ALA A 267 13.82 -22.29 8.65
N ILE A 268 13.01 -21.23 8.85
CA ILE A 268 12.16 -21.10 10.04
C ILE A 268 10.79 -21.74 9.83
N GLY A 269 10.17 -22.17 10.93
CA GLY A 269 8.80 -22.67 10.96
C GLY A 269 7.97 -22.06 12.09
N PRO A 270 6.68 -22.40 12.22
CA PRO A 270 5.80 -21.87 13.27
C PRO A 270 6.31 -22.13 14.69
N LYS A 271 7.08 -23.21 14.91
CA LYS A 271 7.69 -23.51 16.21
C LYS A 271 8.75 -22.48 16.59
N ASP A 272 9.55 -22.03 15.63
CA ASP A 272 10.63 -21.06 15.87
C ASP A 272 10.04 -19.68 16.21
N VAL A 273 8.96 -19.30 15.54
CA VAL A 273 8.21 -18.07 15.83
C VAL A 273 7.64 -18.12 17.26
N ALA A 274 6.99 -19.22 17.63
CA ALA A 274 6.43 -19.40 18.97
C ALA A 274 7.51 -19.38 20.06
N ALA A 275 8.62 -20.05 19.82
CA ALA A 275 9.79 -20.08 20.74
C ALA A 275 10.39 -18.69 20.91
N HIS A 276 10.58 -17.93 19.82
CA HIS A 276 11.11 -16.57 19.88
C HIS A 276 10.23 -15.64 20.73
N LEU A 277 8.92 -15.82 20.67
CA LEU A 277 7.95 -15.00 21.39
C LEU A 277 7.66 -15.51 22.83
N GLY A 278 8.21 -16.64 23.22
CA GLY A 278 7.95 -17.24 24.52
C GLY A 278 6.50 -17.70 24.72
N VAL A 279 5.80 -18.08 23.65
CA VAL A 279 4.39 -18.49 23.70
C VAL A 279 4.18 -19.88 23.10
N SER A 280 3.01 -20.48 23.40
CA SER A 280 2.64 -21.76 22.77
C SER A 280 2.26 -21.56 21.30
N ARG A 281 2.60 -22.57 20.45
CA ARG A 281 2.21 -22.57 19.03
C ARG A 281 0.70 -22.43 18.82
N PRO A 282 -0.19 -23.13 19.55
CA PRO A 282 -1.63 -22.94 19.40
C PRO A 282 -2.09 -21.50 19.65
N LEU A 283 -1.47 -20.80 20.62
CA LEU A 283 -1.82 -19.41 20.92
C LEU A 283 -1.50 -18.48 19.76
N ILE A 284 -0.28 -18.56 19.21
CA ILE A 284 0.10 -17.69 18.09
C ILE A 284 -0.70 -18.03 16.82
N ASP A 285 -0.96 -19.31 16.52
CA ASP A 285 -1.81 -19.71 15.38
C ASP A 285 -3.26 -19.23 15.56
N LEU A 286 -3.80 -19.22 16.79
CA LEU A 286 -5.12 -18.66 17.10
C LEU A 286 -5.15 -17.15 16.80
N ARG A 287 -4.15 -16.39 17.29
CA ARG A 287 -4.08 -14.94 17.10
C ARG A 287 -3.91 -14.55 15.63
N PHE A 288 -3.12 -15.31 14.86
CA PHE A 288 -3.01 -15.10 13.42
C PHE A 288 -4.34 -15.32 12.70
N ARG A 289 -5.10 -16.38 13.05
CA ARG A 289 -6.43 -16.61 12.49
C ARG A 289 -7.43 -15.52 12.85
N GLU A 290 -7.42 -15.07 14.11
CA GLU A 290 -8.34 -14.03 14.59
C GLU A 290 -8.06 -12.68 13.94
N LEU A 291 -6.80 -12.24 13.91
CA LEU A 291 -6.39 -10.88 13.52
C LEU A 291 -6.04 -10.75 12.03
N LEU A 292 -5.42 -11.77 11.43
CA LEU A 292 -4.94 -11.72 10.05
C LEU A 292 -5.67 -12.65 9.10
N LYS A 293 -6.62 -13.46 9.59
CA LYS A 293 -7.36 -14.47 8.80
C LYS A 293 -6.45 -15.46 8.05
N THR A 294 -5.23 -15.66 8.54
CA THR A 294 -4.21 -16.55 7.97
C THR A 294 -3.57 -17.41 9.07
N SER A 295 -2.60 -18.26 8.72
CA SER A 295 -1.80 -19.02 9.68
C SER A 295 -0.34 -18.57 9.68
N VAL A 296 0.37 -18.79 10.79
CA VAL A 296 1.80 -18.50 10.90
C VAL A 296 2.60 -19.19 9.79
N GLY A 297 2.28 -20.47 9.50
CA GLY A 297 2.98 -21.22 8.45
C GLY A 297 2.79 -20.63 7.06
N ARG A 298 1.58 -20.20 6.73
CA ARG A 298 1.27 -19.55 5.45
C ARG A 298 2.00 -18.20 5.32
N THR A 299 2.01 -17.40 6.36
CA THR A 299 2.73 -16.11 6.37
C THR A 299 4.24 -16.31 6.19
N ILE A 300 4.84 -17.33 6.82
CA ILE A 300 6.25 -17.68 6.60
C ILE A 300 6.49 -18.05 5.13
N GLU A 301 5.62 -18.86 4.53
CA GLU A 301 5.72 -19.26 3.12
C GLU A 301 5.62 -18.05 2.18
N GLU A 302 4.67 -17.15 2.42
CA GLU A 302 4.48 -15.92 1.66
C GLU A 302 5.72 -15.01 1.73
N GLU A 303 6.24 -14.71 2.92
CA GLU A 303 7.44 -13.87 3.08
C GLU A 303 8.70 -14.52 2.49
N ARG A 304 8.81 -15.85 2.54
CA ARG A 304 9.90 -16.59 1.89
C ARG A 304 9.80 -16.54 0.38
N MET A 305 8.58 -16.64 -0.19
CA MET A 305 8.36 -16.49 -1.62
C MET A 305 8.68 -15.06 -2.10
N ASN A 306 8.37 -14.04 -1.32
CA ASN A 306 8.75 -12.66 -1.61
C ASN A 306 10.29 -12.52 -1.69
N ALA A 307 11.02 -13.13 -0.76
CA ALA A 307 12.47 -13.15 -0.80
C ALA A 307 13.01 -13.89 -2.03
N VAL A 308 12.40 -15.00 -2.43
CA VAL A 308 12.74 -15.74 -3.68
C VAL A 308 12.51 -14.86 -4.91
N CYS A 309 11.39 -14.16 -4.99
CA CYS A 309 11.10 -13.25 -6.10
C CYS A 309 12.13 -12.13 -6.20
N ALA A 310 12.55 -11.55 -5.08
CA ALA A 310 13.61 -10.54 -5.04
C ALA A 310 14.96 -11.07 -5.59
N GLU A 311 15.36 -12.29 -5.18
CA GLU A 311 16.59 -12.91 -5.70
C GLU A 311 16.47 -13.29 -7.19
N LEU A 312 15.27 -13.73 -7.64
CA LEU A 312 15.01 -14.00 -9.07
C LEU A 312 15.11 -12.75 -9.92
N SER A 313 14.54 -11.63 -9.44
CA SER A 313 14.56 -10.34 -10.14
C SER A 313 15.95 -9.73 -10.25
N SER A 314 16.84 -10.00 -9.28
CA SER A 314 18.23 -9.53 -9.34
C SER A 314 19.00 -10.11 -10.53
N GLY A 315 18.61 -11.30 -11.00
CA GLY A 315 19.23 -11.97 -12.14
C GLY A 315 20.62 -12.55 -11.87
N HIS A 316 21.16 -12.37 -10.65
CA HIS A 316 22.55 -12.71 -10.33
C HIS A 316 22.77 -14.19 -9.92
N TYR A 317 21.69 -14.87 -9.49
CA TYR A 317 21.80 -16.18 -8.86
C TYR A 317 21.13 -17.28 -9.67
N THR A 318 21.70 -18.47 -9.60
CA THR A 318 21.09 -19.71 -10.09
C THR A 318 19.94 -20.13 -9.17
N ILE A 319 19.07 -21.01 -9.64
CA ILE A 319 17.95 -21.53 -8.81
C ILE A 319 18.47 -22.27 -7.58
N THR A 320 19.60 -22.97 -7.70
CA THR A 320 20.24 -23.68 -6.57
C THR A 320 20.73 -22.68 -5.51
N GLU A 321 21.44 -21.65 -5.92
CA GLU A 321 21.88 -20.60 -5.01
C GLU A 321 20.73 -19.87 -4.34
N ILE A 322 19.63 -19.61 -5.06
CA ILE A 322 18.42 -19.01 -4.50
C ILE A 322 17.78 -19.93 -3.46
N ALA A 323 17.75 -21.25 -3.70
CA ALA A 323 17.25 -22.21 -2.72
C ALA A 323 18.04 -22.13 -1.41
N ASP A 324 19.37 -22.18 -1.48
CA ASP A 324 20.25 -22.06 -0.32
C ASP A 324 20.07 -20.73 0.40
N ARG A 325 20.00 -19.62 -0.34
CA ARG A 325 19.85 -18.25 0.21
C ARG A 325 18.49 -17.99 0.85
N CYS A 326 17.45 -18.71 0.42
CA CYS A 326 16.08 -18.53 0.91
C CYS A 326 15.63 -19.69 1.85
N GLY A 327 16.57 -20.51 2.32
CA GLY A 327 16.32 -21.52 3.36
C GLY A 327 15.49 -22.70 2.89
N TYR A 328 15.62 -23.10 1.61
CA TYR A 328 15.09 -24.36 1.07
C TYR A 328 16.15 -25.44 1.13
N SER A 329 15.74 -26.70 1.32
CA SER A 329 16.63 -27.85 1.38
C SER A 329 17.38 -28.10 0.07
N ASP A 330 16.71 -27.81 -1.04
CA ASP A 330 17.22 -27.99 -2.41
C ASP A 330 16.39 -27.21 -3.45
N ALA A 331 16.94 -27.12 -4.66
CA ALA A 331 16.30 -26.44 -5.77
C ALA A 331 14.96 -27.08 -6.20
N THR A 332 14.80 -28.40 -6.01
CA THR A 332 13.59 -29.14 -6.41
C THR A 332 12.42 -28.74 -5.50
N GLN A 333 12.66 -28.70 -4.20
CA GLN A 333 11.67 -28.25 -3.21
C GLN A 333 11.25 -26.80 -3.51
N LEU A 334 12.22 -25.90 -3.76
CA LEU A 334 11.93 -24.53 -4.11
C LEU A 334 11.06 -24.43 -5.37
N MET A 335 11.44 -25.10 -6.46
CA MET A 335 10.69 -25.08 -7.71
C MET A 335 9.24 -25.58 -7.52
N HIS A 336 9.06 -26.61 -6.72
CA HIS A 336 7.73 -27.17 -6.44
C HIS A 336 6.86 -26.17 -5.65
N CYS A 337 7.41 -25.55 -4.59
CA CYS A 337 6.73 -24.53 -3.80
C CYS A 337 6.39 -23.30 -4.65
N PHE A 338 7.32 -22.85 -5.47
CA PHE A 338 7.14 -21.70 -6.34
C PHE A 338 6.02 -21.92 -7.37
N LYS A 339 6.04 -23.07 -8.06
CA LYS A 339 4.99 -23.42 -9.02
C LYS A 339 3.61 -23.54 -8.36
N ARG A 340 3.54 -24.09 -7.14
CA ARG A 340 2.29 -24.15 -6.37
C ARG A 340 1.78 -22.77 -5.98
N HIS A 341 2.69 -21.81 -5.66
CA HIS A 341 2.32 -20.48 -5.19
C HIS A 341 1.92 -19.54 -6.34
N PHE A 342 2.68 -19.56 -7.45
CA PHE A 342 2.51 -18.62 -8.56
C PHE A 342 1.88 -19.24 -9.82
N ALA A 343 1.56 -20.52 -9.83
CA ALA A 343 1.04 -21.28 -10.97
C ALA A 343 1.93 -21.19 -12.25
N THR A 344 3.19 -20.78 -12.12
CA THR A 344 4.17 -20.65 -13.20
C THR A 344 5.54 -21.18 -12.75
N THR A 345 6.43 -21.49 -13.70
CA THR A 345 7.79 -21.90 -13.34
C THR A 345 8.69 -20.70 -13.02
N MET A 346 9.70 -20.90 -12.17
CA MET A 346 10.70 -19.87 -11.85
C MET A 346 11.40 -19.32 -13.07
N ARG A 347 11.63 -20.16 -14.09
CA ARG A 347 12.26 -19.75 -15.36
C ARG A 347 11.35 -18.85 -16.19
N GLU A 348 10.07 -19.19 -16.31
CA GLU A 348 9.07 -18.37 -16.99
C GLU A 348 8.89 -17.04 -16.27
N TRP A 349 8.78 -17.08 -14.95
CA TRP A 349 8.64 -15.91 -14.11
C TRP A 349 9.86 -14.97 -14.25
N ARG A 350 11.09 -15.49 -14.17
CA ARG A 350 12.33 -14.72 -14.35
C ARG A 350 12.37 -14.09 -15.74
N ASN A 351 12.08 -14.85 -16.79
CA ASN A 351 12.09 -14.34 -18.17
C ASN A 351 11.07 -13.21 -18.36
N ALA A 352 9.88 -13.32 -17.75
CA ALA A 352 8.86 -12.27 -17.79
C ALA A 352 9.33 -10.99 -17.10
N HIS A 353 10.03 -11.09 -15.97
CA HIS A 353 10.42 -9.93 -15.16
C HIS A 353 11.79 -9.34 -15.55
N LEU A 354 12.75 -10.13 -15.99
CA LEU A 354 14.04 -9.62 -16.49
C LEU A 354 13.94 -9.00 -17.89
N SER A 355 12.97 -9.40 -18.70
CA SER A 355 12.72 -8.74 -20.00
C SER A 355 12.18 -7.32 -19.84
N MET A 356 11.62 -6.98 -18.65
CA MET A 356 11.18 -5.62 -18.30
C MET A 356 12.33 -4.70 -17.85
N ALA A 357 13.47 -5.25 -17.41
CA ALA A 357 14.57 -4.50 -16.80
C ALA A 357 15.71 -4.11 -17.78
N ARG A 358 15.67 -4.53 -19.04
CA ARG A 358 16.69 -4.15 -20.03
C ARG A 358 16.18 -3.02 -20.93
N PRO A 359 16.72 -1.79 -20.82
CA PRO A 359 16.55 -0.82 -21.88
C PRO A 359 17.18 -1.42 -23.15
N ARG A 360 16.47 -1.39 -24.25
CA ARG A 360 17.04 -1.72 -25.57
C ARG A 360 18.02 -0.61 -25.96
N PRO A 361 19.16 -0.98 -26.60
CA PRO A 361 20.12 -0.03 -27.09
C PRO A 361 19.55 0.92 -28.12
#